data_2e64dff20fe83c9b635660f02fdee9e4
#
_entry.id   2e64dff20fe83c9b635660f02fdee9e4
#
_cell.length_a   1.000
_cell.length_b   1.000
_cell.length_c   1.000
_cell.angle_alpha   90.00
_cell.angle_beta   90.00
_cell.angle_gamma   90.00
#
_symmetry.space_group_name_H-M   'P 1'
#
loop_
_entity.id
_entity.type
_entity.pdbx_description
1 polymer ?
#
loop_
_entity_poly.entity_id
_entity_poly.type
_entity_poly.pdbx_seq_one_letter_code
_entity_poly.pdbx_strand_id
1 'polypeptide(L)'
;MLDDLKKARFPVEICLLLAFCIFLPLVEVWKNVALLAYLAAWTVNRLRARDFGGAWRTADSLVVLWIGSAYVAALFAGLGGDPWAKTGDVAASALLFWLLTRAGYANREWRWVFGALVLSTVAGLAIGYWRIWSGAGKSGDLQLYSVGHVNHTAIYLAMMMGVCASWLFACWQAWPANRRVVALALAALVFVSLIVTASRAAVGIGFLLVLVLALAWWPRWRAPLAASAAAIAVAAVVLTVFGAGVVRKQLDVAEAHNVLNLRDGIWRMGLAGWEKYPWFGVGKDNYGRISLELVQKWRTEAGKDYDPARYIRFPHGHSLYVNTLAERGAVGFASLAAILLASLVALWRYRPKAGDGNFAWLAWGGALSAWIVTAGVGTVNTTLHHEHGLLAALLMGLWLSTLRAPRTQRAS
;
A
#
# COMPACT_ATOMS: atom_id res chain seq x y z
N MET A 1 -21.43 9.57 -17.77
CA MET A 1 -21.12 9.10 -16.39
C MET A 1 -22.34 9.06 -15.49
N LEU A 2 -23.10 10.19 -15.30
CA LEU A 2 -24.28 10.18 -14.40
C LEU A 2 -25.37 9.18 -14.84
N ASP A 3 -25.69 9.12 -16.14
CA ASP A 3 -26.67 8.16 -16.67
C ASP A 3 -26.17 6.71 -16.60
N ASP A 4 -24.86 6.53 -16.70
CA ASP A 4 -24.25 5.22 -16.56
C ASP A 4 -24.17 4.76 -15.10
N LEU A 5 -24.00 5.67 -14.13
CA LEU A 5 -24.09 5.38 -12.70
C LEU A 5 -25.48 4.89 -12.32
N LYS A 6 -26.54 5.51 -12.87
CA LYS A 6 -27.93 5.07 -12.65
C LYS A 6 -28.19 3.64 -13.16
N LYS A 7 -27.41 3.16 -14.14
CA LYS A 7 -27.51 1.81 -14.71
C LYS A 7 -26.65 0.78 -13.97
N ALA A 8 -25.84 1.19 -13.01
CA ALA A 8 -25.08 0.27 -12.16
C ALA A 8 -26.01 -0.56 -11.28
N ARG A 9 -25.65 -1.82 -11.01
CA ARG A 9 -26.46 -2.71 -10.13
C ARG A 9 -26.63 -2.11 -8.73
N PHE A 10 -25.60 -1.38 -8.23
CA PHE A 10 -25.58 -0.77 -6.91
C PHE A 10 -25.00 0.65 -6.99
N PRO A 11 -25.75 1.64 -7.49
CA PRO A 11 -25.22 2.97 -7.77
C PRO A 11 -24.70 3.69 -6.53
N VAL A 12 -25.35 3.53 -5.38
CA VAL A 12 -24.93 4.15 -4.11
C VAL A 12 -23.58 3.61 -3.65
N GLU A 13 -23.36 2.29 -3.75
CA GLU A 13 -22.06 1.69 -3.41
C GLU A 13 -20.93 2.28 -4.26
N ILE A 14 -21.14 2.41 -5.59
CA ILE A 14 -20.16 2.98 -6.50
C ILE A 14 -19.86 4.45 -6.15
N CYS A 15 -20.91 5.25 -5.89
CA CYS A 15 -20.72 6.65 -5.50
C CYS A 15 -19.87 6.78 -4.22
N LEU A 16 -20.16 5.95 -3.21
CA LEU A 16 -19.43 5.95 -1.94
C LEU A 16 -17.99 5.45 -2.12
N LEU A 17 -17.77 4.43 -2.96
CA LEU A 17 -16.43 3.96 -3.30
C LEU A 17 -15.62 5.03 -4.05
N LEU A 18 -16.23 5.73 -4.98
CA LEU A 18 -15.59 6.85 -5.68
C LEU A 18 -15.25 8.00 -4.72
N ALA A 19 -16.19 8.35 -3.82
CA ALA A 19 -15.95 9.35 -2.78
C ALA A 19 -14.78 8.93 -1.87
N PHE A 20 -14.74 7.65 -1.44
CA PHE A 20 -13.63 7.09 -0.69
C PHE A 20 -12.29 7.25 -1.45
N CYS A 21 -12.24 6.89 -2.74
CA CYS A 21 -11.04 7.01 -3.57
C CYS A 21 -10.58 8.47 -3.73
N ILE A 22 -11.54 9.40 -3.87
CA ILE A 22 -11.23 10.84 -3.97
C ILE A 22 -10.66 11.35 -2.66
N PHE A 23 -11.26 11.02 -1.53
CA PHE A 23 -10.81 11.52 -0.22
C PHE A 23 -9.59 10.79 0.32
N LEU A 24 -9.24 9.61 -0.22
CA LEU A 24 -8.16 8.77 0.30
C LEU A 24 -6.83 9.52 0.51
N PRO A 25 -6.28 10.29 -0.46
CA PRO A 25 -5.08 11.09 -0.22
C PRO A 25 -5.37 12.52 0.25
N LEU A 26 -6.63 12.97 0.27
CA LEU A 26 -6.97 14.39 0.44
C LEU A 26 -7.46 14.75 1.84
N VAL A 27 -8.41 13.99 2.41
CA VAL A 27 -9.07 14.39 3.66
C VAL A 27 -9.39 13.18 4.53
N GLU A 28 -8.72 13.07 5.67
CA GLU A 28 -8.80 11.90 6.55
C GLU A 28 -10.23 11.62 7.07
N VAL A 29 -10.91 12.63 7.56
CA VAL A 29 -12.26 12.46 8.14
C VAL A 29 -13.25 11.96 7.07
N TRP A 30 -13.31 12.62 5.93
CA TRP A 30 -14.23 12.26 4.86
C TRP A 30 -13.90 10.91 4.21
N LYS A 31 -12.63 10.54 4.13
CA LYS A 31 -12.20 9.19 3.76
C LYS A 31 -12.82 8.13 4.66
N ASN A 32 -12.72 8.32 5.98
CA ASN A 32 -13.25 7.35 6.95
C ASN A 32 -14.78 7.28 6.92
N VAL A 33 -15.46 8.42 6.79
CA VAL A 33 -16.91 8.48 6.62
C VAL A 33 -17.35 7.75 5.34
N ALA A 34 -16.70 8.02 4.22
CA ALA A 34 -17.00 7.36 2.95
C ALA A 34 -16.75 5.84 3.01
N LEU A 35 -15.66 5.41 3.66
CA LEU A 35 -15.36 4.00 3.88
C LEU A 35 -16.46 3.31 4.70
N LEU A 36 -16.82 3.86 5.85
CA LEU A 36 -17.86 3.28 6.70
C LEU A 36 -19.22 3.25 6.00
N ALA A 37 -19.59 4.33 5.30
CA ALA A 37 -20.81 4.39 4.50
C ALA A 37 -20.80 3.35 3.36
N TYR A 38 -19.66 3.16 2.69
CA TYR A 38 -19.49 2.11 1.68
C TYR A 38 -19.67 0.71 2.27
N LEU A 39 -19.04 0.41 3.41
CA LEU A 39 -19.16 -0.88 4.09
C LEU A 39 -20.63 -1.16 4.47
N ALA A 40 -21.31 -0.15 5.01
CA ALA A 40 -22.72 -0.25 5.37
C ALA A 40 -23.63 -0.46 4.15
N ALA A 41 -23.47 0.36 3.09
CA ALA A 41 -24.26 0.26 1.87
C ALA A 41 -24.07 -1.11 1.19
N TRP A 42 -22.84 -1.59 1.09
CA TRP A 42 -22.53 -2.91 0.56
C TRP A 42 -23.24 -4.00 1.33
N THR A 43 -23.12 -3.98 2.67
CA THR A 43 -23.74 -5.00 3.54
C THR A 43 -25.26 -4.99 3.37
N VAL A 44 -25.90 -3.83 3.42
CA VAL A 44 -27.36 -3.71 3.26
C VAL A 44 -27.80 -4.25 1.89
N ASN A 45 -27.10 -3.87 0.82
CA ASN A 45 -27.43 -4.32 -0.53
C ASN A 45 -27.27 -5.83 -0.71
N ARG A 46 -26.21 -6.45 -0.12
CA ARG A 46 -26.02 -7.90 -0.17
C ARG A 46 -27.05 -8.66 0.66
N LEU A 47 -27.43 -8.15 1.82
CA LEU A 47 -28.53 -8.73 2.62
C LEU A 47 -29.86 -8.67 1.86
N ARG A 48 -30.19 -7.53 1.23
CA ARG A 48 -31.41 -7.38 0.43
C ARG A 48 -31.43 -8.28 -0.81
N ALA A 49 -30.29 -8.36 -1.51
CA ALA A 49 -30.16 -9.19 -2.69
C ALA A 49 -29.97 -10.69 -2.38
N ARG A 50 -29.72 -11.06 -1.14
CA ARG A 50 -29.31 -12.43 -0.70
C ARG A 50 -28.16 -13.00 -1.52
N ASP A 51 -27.23 -12.11 -1.93
CA ASP A 51 -26.10 -12.47 -2.80
C ASP A 51 -24.81 -11.85 -2.24
N PHE A 52 -23.99 -12.67 -1.61
CA PHE A 52 -22.72 -12.26 -1.01
C PHE A 52 -21.51 -12.44 -1.97
N GLY A 53 -21.72 -12.42 -3.28
CA GLY A 53 -20.65 -12.45 -4.28
C GLY A 53 -20.05 -13.84 -4.50
N GLY A 54 -20.88 -14.89 -4.36
CA GLY A 54 -20.53 -16.26 -4.73
C GLY A 54 -19.86 -17.09 -3.64
N ALA A 55 -19.38 -18.29 -4.01
CA ALA A 55 -18.83 -19.28 -3.10
C ALA A 55 -17.59 -18.80 -2.34
N TRP A 56 -17.33 -19.42 -1.19
CA TRP A 56 -16.14 -19.22 -0.39
C TRP A 56 -14.87 -19.65 -1.13
N ARG A 57 -13.81 -18.84 -1.05
CA ARG A 57 -12.52 -19.07 -1.70
C ARG A 57 -11.36 -18.87 -0.73
N THR A 58 -10.16 -19.29 -1.10
CA THR A 58 -8.94 -19.13 -0.30
C THR A 58 -8.73 -17.70 0.19
N ALA A 59 -9.01 -16.68 -0.63
CA ALA A 59 -8.91 -15.28 -0.22
C ALA A 59 -9.82 -14.96 0.98
N ASP A 60 -11.00 -15.54 1.07
CA ASP A 60 -11.93 -15.33 2.18
C ASP A 60 -11.38 -15.94 3.48
N SER A 61 -10.79 -17.13 3.40
CA SER A 61 -10.13 -17.79 4.54
C SER A 61 -8.92 -17.00 5.03
N LEU A 62 -8.14 -16.40 4.11
CA LEU A 62 -6.98 -15.56 4.46
C LEU A 62 -7.40 -14.27 5.17
N VAL A 63 -8.53 -13.67 4.78
CA VAL A 63 -9.10 -12.51 5.49
C VAL A 63 -9.49 -12.88 6.91
N VAL A 64 -10.20 -14.00 7.09
CA VAL A 64 -10.57 -14.49 8.42
C VAL A 64 -9.32 -14.80 9.26
N LEU A 65 -8.31 -15.45 8.67
CA LEU A 65 -7.03 -15.72 9.34
C LEU A 65 -6.35 -14.41 9.77
N TRP A 66 -6.31 -13.41 8.89
CA TRP A 66 -5.66 -12.12 9.18
C TRP A 66 -6.35 -11.35 10.30
N ILE A 67 -7.67 -11.21 10.22
CA ILE A 67 -8.47 -10.57 11.26
C ILE A 67 -8.42 -11.39 12.55
N GLY A 68 -8.68 -12.70 12.47
CA GLY A 68 -8.68 -13.60 13.62
C GLY A 68 -7.36 -13.59 14.38
N SER A 69 -6.22 -13.68 13.65
CA SER A 69 -4.89 -13.62 14.29
C SER A 69 -4.63 -12.28 14.99
N ALA A 70 -5.22 -11.17 14.52
CA ALA A 70 -5.08 -9.88 15.17
C ALA A 70 -5.87 -9.82 16.50
N TYR A 71 -7.11 -10.32 16.50
CA TYR A 71 -7.92 -10.39 17.72
C TYR A 71 -7.37 -11.41 18.73
N VAL A 72 -6.89 -12.57 18.27
CA VAL A 72 -6.22 -13.55 19.14
C VAL A 72 -4.96 -12.96 19.77
N ALA A 73 -4.14 -12.24 18.99
CA ALA A 73 -2.98 -11.54 19.53
C ALA A 73 -3.38 -10.44 20.55
N ALA A 74 -4.50 -9.74 20.33
CA ALA A 74 -5.02 -8.76 21.29
C ALA A 74 -5.49 -9.41 22.59
N LEU A 75 -6.11 -10.59 22.52
CA LEU A 75 -6.56 -11.35 23.69
C LEU A 75 -5.40 -11.80 24.59
N PHE A 76 -4.28 -12.18 24.00
CA PHE A 76 -3.08 -12.69 24.68
C PHE A 76 -1.92 -11.68 24.67
N ALA A 77 -2.22 -10.38 24.53
CA ALA A 77 -1.20 -9.34 24.49
C ALA A 77 -0.30 -9.36 25.72
N GLY A 78 1.00 -9.38 25.51
CA GLY A 78 2.00 -9.49 26.57
C GLY A 78 2.19 -8.20 27.37
N LEU A 79 1.81 -7.04 26.83
CA LEU A 79 1.87 -5.75 27.52
C LEU A 79 0.47 -5.16 27.67
N GLY A 80 0.27 -4.44 28.79
CA GLY A 80 -0.96 -3.69 29.01
C GLY A 80 -1.18 -2.58 27.98
N GLY A 81 -2.41 -2.12 27.85
CA GLY A 81 -2.84 -1.11 26.88
C GLY A 81 -4.21 -1.44 26.33
N ASP A 82 -4.57 -0.82 25.21
CA ASP A 82 -5.80 -1.15 24.48
C ASP A 82 -5.50 -1.71 23.08
N PRO A 83 -5.00 -2.97 22.99
CA PRO A 83 -4.75 -3.60 21.70
C PRO A 83 -6.04 -3.89 20.92
N TRP A 84 -7.20 -3.93 21.59
CA TRP A 84 -8.51 -4.18 20.97
C TRP A 84 -8.94 -3.03 20.07
N ALA A 85 -8.84 -1.78 20.55
CA ALA A 85 -9.22 -0.60 19.77
C ALA A 85 -8.41 -0.53 18.46
N LYS A 86 -7.11 -0.80 18.54
CA LYS A 86 -6.22 -0.74 17.37
C LYS A 86 -6.31 -1.94 16.43
N THR A 87 -6.90 -3.04 16.88
CA THR A 87 -7.19 -4.20 16.02
C THR A 87 -8.28 -3.88 15.00
N GLY A 88 -9.17 -2.91 15.29
CA GLY A 88 -10.15 -2.40 14.36
C GLY A 88 -9.57 -1.87 13.04
N ASP A 89 -8.38 -1.26 13.06
CA ASP A 89 -7.69 -0.76 11.87
C ASP A 89 -7.28 -1.90 10.93
N VAL A 90 -6.85 -3.04 11.50
CA VAL A 90 -6.53 -4.26 10.75
C VAL A 90 -7.78 -4.84 10.11
N ALA A 91 -8.88 -4.87 10.86
CA ALA A 91 -10.17 -5.36 10.38
C ALA A 91 -10.73 -4.48 9.26
N ALA A 92 -10.66 -3.15 9.37
CA ALA A 92 -11.19 -2.23 8.38
C ALA A 92 -10.54 -2.41 7.00
N SER A 93 -9.21 -2.48 6.93
CA SER A 93 -8.50 -2.71 5.67
C SER A 93 -8.77 -4.10 5.09
N ALA A 94 -8.81 -5.13 5.93
CA ALA A 94 -9.12 -6.50 5.51
C ALA A 94 -10.57 -6.65 5.04
N LEU A 95 -11.53 -5.98 5.69
CA LEU A 95 -12.93 -5.95 5.27
C LEU A 95 -13.08 -5.21 3.94
N LEU A 96 -12.44 -4.06 3.76
CA LEU A 96 -12.44 -3.36 2.46
C LEU A 96 -11.97 -4.30 1.35
N PHE A 97 -10.82 -4.94 1.53
CA PHE A 97 -10.31 -5.94 0.58
C PHE A 97 -11.34 -7.03 0.30
N TRP A 98 -11.93 -7.62 1.34
CA TRP A 98 -12.90 -8.71 1.23
C TRP A 98 -14.16 -8.30 0.46
N LEU A 99 -14.75 -7.16 0.80
CA LEU A 99 -15.94 -6.63 0.15
C LEU A 99 -15.70 -6.36 -1.33
N LEU A 100 -14.55 -5.75 -1.66
CA LEU A 100 -14.18 -5.48 -3.05
C LEU A 100 -14.01 -6.76 -3.87
N THR A 101 -13.42 -7.83 -3.30
CA THR A 101 -13.30 -9.12 -4.01
C THR A 101 -14.66 -9.72 -4.37
N ARG A 102 -15.73 -9.33 -3.64
CA ARG A 102 -17.10 -9.83 -3.77
C ARG A 102 -18.07 -8.82 -4.36
N ALA A 103 -17.58 -7.65 -4.76
CA ALA A 103 -18.43 -6.54 -5.20
C ALA A 103 -19.20 -6.84 -6.48
N GLY A 104 -18.60 -7.58 -7.43
CA GLY A 104 -19.23 -7.94 -8.71
C GLY A 104 -19.48 -6.75 -9.62
N TYR A 105 -18.66 -5.69 -9.51
CA TYR A 105 -18.74 -4.51 -10.36
C TYR A 105 -18.23 -4.81 -11.77
N ALA A 106 -18.77 -4.11 -12.76
CA ALA A 106 -18.34 -4.21 -14.15
C ALA A 106 -16.99 -3.50 -14.37
N ASN A 107 -16.28 -3.87 -15.45
CA ASN A 107 -15.01 -3.25 -15.83
C ASN A 107 -15.11 -1.72 -15.97
N ARG A 108 -16.27 -1.20 -16.41
CA ARG A 108 -16.52 0.23 -16.52
C ARG A 108 -16.48 0.94 -15.17
N GLU A 109 -17.10 0.37 -14.14
CA GLU A 109 -17.14 0.93 -12.80
C GLU A 109 -15.75 0.92 -12.16
N TRP A 110 -14.99 -0.14 -12.39
CA TRP A 110 -13.61 -0.20 -11.96
C TRP A 110 -12.69 0.81 -12.66
N ARG A 111 -12.94 1.12 -13.94
CA ARG A 111 -12.21 2.21 -14.64
C ARG A 111 -12.48 3.57 -14.00
N TRP A 112 -13.69 3.83 -13.48
CA TRP A 112 -13.99 5.05 -12.71
C TRP A 112 -13.21 5.10 -11.40
N VAL A 113 -13.08 3.96 -10.70
CA VAL A 113 -12.26 3.86 -9.48
C VAL A 113 -10.79 4.20 -9.77
N PHE A 114 -10.20 3.64 -10.82
CA PHE A 114 -8.84 4.01 -11.22
C PHE A 114 -8.73 5.49 -11.60
N GLY A 115 -9.69 6.02 -12.34
CA GLY A 115 -9.75 7.45 -12.69
C GLY A 115 -9.83 8.35 -11.47
N ALA A 116 -10.67 7.99 -10.50
CA ALA A 116 -10.80 8.71 -9.23
C ALA A 116 -9.50 8.71 -8.42
N LEU A 117 -8.80 7.56 -8.35
CA LEU A 117 -7.50 7.45 -7.68
C LEU A 117 -6.44 8.33 -8.33
N VAL A 118 -6.34 8.33 -9.67
CA VAL A 118 -5.38 9.17 -10.40
C VAL A 118 -5.71 10.65 -10.19
N LEU A 119 -6.96 11.04 -10.35
CA LEU A 119 -7.42 12.43 -10.17
C LEU A 119 -7.14 12.93 -8.74
N SER A 120 -7.49 12.14 -7.73
CA SER A 120 -7.27 12.49 -6.34
C SER A 120 -5.78 12.57 -6.00
N THR A 121 -4.95 11.70 -6.57
CA THR A 121 -3.49 11.76 -6.41
C THR A 121 -2.93 13.06 -7.00
N VAL A 122 -3.37 13.45 -8.20
CA VAL A 122 -2.95 14.71 -8.84
C VAL A 122 -3.38 15.91 -7.99
N ALA A 123 -4.63 15.93 -7.51
CA ALA A 123 -5.12 16.97 -6.63
C ALA A 123 -4.32 17.04 -5.31
N GLY A 124 -4.02 15.88 -4.71
CA GLY A 124 -3.20 15.79 -3.51
C GLY A 124 -1.78 16.29 -3.72
N LEU A 125 -1.16 15.99 -4.88
CA LEU A 125 0.15 16.51 -5.25
C LEU A 125 0.11 18.03 -5.46
N ALA A 126 -0.91 18.56 -6.14
CA ALA A 126 -1.07 20.01 -6.31
C ALA A 126 -1.16 20.73 -4.96
N ILE A 127 -1.94 20.20 -4.01
CA ILE A 127 -2.03 20.71 -2.64
C ILE A 127 -0.69 20.58 -1.91
N GLY A 128 -0.01 19.44 -2.04
CA GLY A 128 1.30 19.21 -1.41
C GLY A 128 2.36 20.17 -1.88
N TYR A 129 2.48 20.42 -3.18
CA TYR A 129 3.40 21.40 -3.76
C TYR A 129 3.03 22.83 -3.40
N TRP A 130 1.73 23.19 -3.40
CA TRP A 130 1.26 24.47 -2.92
C TRP A 130 1.69 24.74 -1.47
N ARG A 131 1.57 23.73 -0.59
CA ARG A 131 1.97 23.87 0.82
C ARG A 131 3.48 24.04 0.99
N ILE A 132 4.31 23.39 0.18
CA ILE A 132 5.75 23.60 0.15
C ILE A 132 6.04 25.04 -0.29
N TRP A 133 5.45 25.48 -1.40
CA TRP A 133 5.69 26.80 -1.97
C TRP A 133 5.22 27.94 -1.06
N SER A 134 4.07 27.79 -0.40
CA SER A 134 3.51 28.80 0.52
C SER A 134 4.15 28.79 1.92
N GLY A 135 5.06 27.86 2.22
CA GLY A 135 5.61 27.68 3.56
C GLY A 135 4.62 27.13 4.59
N ALA A 136 3.41 26.72 4.19
CA ALA A 136 2.40 26.15 5.07
C ALA A 136 2.68 24.70 5.47
N GLY A 137 3.70 24.06 4.90
CA GLY A 137 4.12 22.70 5.23
C GLY A 137 4.97 22.67 6.51
N LYS A 138 4.70 21.74 7.44
CA LYS A 138 5.39 21.64 8.73
C LYS A 138 6.88 21.31 8.62
N SER A 139 7.35 20.71 7.52
CA SER A 139 8.73 20.21 7.37
C SER A 139 9.39 20.56 6.04
N GLY A 140 8.71 21.30 5.15
CA GLY A 140 9.18 21.51 3.77
C GLY A 140 9.19 20.24 2.89
N ASP A 141 8.78 19.08 3.43
CA ASP A 141 8.72 17.82 2.71
C ASP A 141 7.40 17.71 1.94
N LEU A 142 7.44 16.99 0.80
CA LEU A 142 6.23 16.66 0.06
C LEU A 142 5.39 15.63 0.83
N GLN A 143 4.21 16.07 1.26
CA GLN A 143 3.26 15.23 1.98
C GLN A 143 1.86 15.38 1.39
N LEU A 144 1.20 14.26 1.12
CA LEU A 144 -0.23 14.24 0.82
C LEU A 144 -1.00 14.44 2.13
N TYR A 145 -2.00 15.30 2.13
CA TYR A 145 -2.60 15.83 3.36
C TYR A 145 -3.15 14.74 4.30
N SER A 146 -3.93 13.81 3.79
CA SER A 146 -4.48 12.69 4.57
C SER A 146 -3.44 11.64 4.91
N VAL A 147 -2.49 11.41 3.99
CA VAL A 147 -1.44 10.38 4.16
C VAL A 147 -0.39 10.78 5.22
N GLY A 148 -0.22 12.08 5.44
CA GLY A 148 0.55 12.65 6.54
C GLY A 148 2.06 12.59 6.32
N HIS A 149 2.75 11.60 6.87
CA HIS A 149 4.21 11.54 6.88
C HIS A 149 4.82 11.30 5.49
N VAL A 150 6.00 11.89 5.21
CA VAL A 150 6.70 11.79 3.91
C VAL A 150 6.94 10.34 3.45
N ASN A 151 7.28 9.44 4.35
CA ASN A 151 7.47 8.02 4.00
C ASN A 151 6.16 7.34 3.62
N HIS A 152 5.04 7.67 4.25
CA HIS A 152 3.72 7.14 3.88
C HIS A 152 3.29 7.67 2.51
N THR A 153 3.52 8.97 2.26
CA THR A 153 3.33 9.59 0.94
C THR A 153 4.16 8.87 -0.13
N ALA A 154 5.44 8.57 0.15
CA ALA A 154 6.30 7.84 -0.76
C ALA A 154 5.78 6.43 -1.09
N ILE A 155 5.29 5.68 -0.10
CA ILE A 155 4.70 4.34 -0.28
C ILE A 155 3.43 4.44 -1.15
N TYR A 156 2.56 5.42 -0.85
CA TYR A 156 1.36 5.68 -1.64
C TYR A 156 1.70 6.01 -3.10
N LEU A 157 2.64 6.94 -3.32
CA LEU A 157 3.07 7.35 -4.66
C LEU A 157 3.76 6.22 -5.44
N ALA A 158 4.53 5.35 -4.78
CA ALA A 158 5.12 4.18 -5.41
C ALA A 158 4.06 3.20 -5.95
N MET A 159 2.97 2.97 -5.20
CA MET A 159 1.83 2.18 -5.70
C MET A 159 1.12 2.89 -6.87
N MET A 160 0.86 4.19 -6.75
CA MET A 160 0.22 4.97 -7.80
C MET A 160 1.06 5.09 -9.06
N MET A 161 2.38 5.15 -8.94
CA MET A 161 3.30 5.07 -10.08
C MET A 161 3.10 3.76 -10.84
N GLY A 162 3.02 2.63 -10.13
CA GLY A 162 2.76 1.34 -10.75
C GLY A 162 1.37 1.28 -11.42
N VAL A 163 0.34 1.91 -10.84
CA VAL A 163 -0.97 2.06 -11.48
C VAL A 163 -0.86 2.86 -12.78
N CYS A 164 -0.19 4.03 -12.75
CA CYS A 164 0.00 4.86 -13.92
C CYS A 164 0.82 4.14 -15.01
N ALA A 165 1.91 3.45 -14.63
CA ALA A 165 2.72 2.66 -15.56
C ALA A 165 1.90 1.52 -16.19
N SER A 166 1.12 0.80 -15.37
CA SER A 166 0.25 -0.29 -15.86
C SER A 166 -0.81 0.23 -16.83
N TRP A 167 -1.40 1.38 -16.54
CA TRP A 167 -2.38 2.00 -17.43
C TRP A 167 -1.74 2.44 -18.74
N LEU A 168 -0.58 3.08 -18.67
CA LEU A 168 0.18 3.51 -19.84
C LEU A 168 0.53 2.30 -20.72
N PHE A 169 1.09 1.23 -20.15
CA PHE A 169 1.47 0.04 -20.89
C PHE A 169 0.27 -0.68 -21.50
N ALA A 170 -0.82 -0.87 -20.72
CA ALA A 170 -2.01 -1.55 -21.20
C ALA A 170 -2.71 -0.85 -22.36
N CYS A 171 -2.72 0.48 -22.36
CA CYS A 171 -3.49 1.27 -23.33
C CYS A 171 -2.62 1.94 -24.41
N TRP A 172 -1.31 1.77 -24.38
CA TRP A 172 -0.37 2.49 -25.25
C TRP A 172 -0.75 2.40 -26.74
N GLN A 173 -1.01 1.19 -27.22
CA GLN A 173 -1.32 0.98 -28.63
C GLN A 173 -2.75 1.44 -29.00
N ALA A 174 -3.68 1.40 -28.05
CA ALA A 174 -5.07 1.76 -28.28
C ALA A 174 -5.33 3.27 -28.22
N TRP A 175 -4.40 4.06 -27.67
CA TRP A 175 -4.58 5.48 -27.45
C TRP A 175 -4.02 6.36 -28.57
N PRO A 176 -4.71 7.44 -28.95
CA PRO A 176 -4.15 8.47 -29.79
C PRO A 176 -3.01 9.22 -29.10
N ALA A 177 -2.18 9.92 -29.89
CA ALA A 177 -0.97 10.57 -29.40
C ALA A 177 -1.21 11.52 -28.19
N ASN A 178 -2.28 12.32 -28.27
CA ASN A 178 -2.63 13.27 -27.19
C ASN A 178 -2.90 12.55 -25.85
N ARG A 179 -3.60 11.42 -25.84
CA ARG A 179 -3.85 10.63 -24.62
C ARG A 179 -2.56 9.99 -24.08
N ARG A 180 -1.67 9.55 -24.97
CA ARG A 180 -0.34 9.02 -24.57
C ARG A 180 0.49 10.10 -23.88
N VAL A 181 0.50 11.33 -24.43
CA VAL A 181 1.21 12.47 -23.84
C VAL A 181 0.67 12.79 -22.45
N VAL A 182 -0.66 12.85 -22.27
CA VAL A 182 -1.28 13.09 -20.96
C VAL A 182 -0.91 11.98 -19.98
N ALA A 183 -0.99 10.71 -20.37
CA ALA A 183 -0.66 9.59 -19.51
C ALA A 183 0.82 9.57 -19.12
N LEU A 184 1.72 9.91 -20.05
CA LEU A 184 3.15 10.09 -19.78
C LEU A 184 3.39 11.23 -18.78
N ALA A 185 2.73 12.38 -18.97
CA ALA A 185 2.85 13.51 -18.07
C ALA A 185 2.37 13.17 -16.66
N LEU A 186 1.26 12.44 -16.51
CA LEU A 186 0.76 11.96 -15.22
C LEU A 186 1.72 10.96 -14.56
N ALA A 187 2.23 10.01 -15.32
CA ALA A 187 3.21 9.04 -14.82
C ALA A 187 4.51 9.75 -14.40
N ALA A 188 4.99 10.71 -15.19
CA ALA A 188 6.15 11.52 -14.88
C ALA A 188 5.93 12.37 -13.62
N LEU A 189 4.75 13.02 -13.47
CA LEU A 189 4.42 13.80 -12.28
C LEU A 189 4.49 12.93 -11.00
N VAL A 190 3.86 11.75 -11.01
CA VAL A 190 3.87 10.84 -9.85
C VAL A 190 5.30 10.35 -9.58
N PHE A 191 6.06 10.02 -10.62
CA PHE A 191 7.44 9.55 -10.49
C PHE A 191 8.38 10.63 -9.93
N VAL A 192 8.34 11.84 -10.48
CA VAL A 192 9.09 12.99 -9.97
C VAL A 192 8.73 13.26 -8.51
N SER A 193 7.44 13.26 -8.20
CA SER A 193 6.95 13.47 -6.84
C SER A 193 7.46 12.38 -5.88
N LEU A 194 7.53 11.12 -6.32
CA LEU A 194 8.11 10.03 -5.55
C LEU A 194 9.60 10.30 -5.23
N ILE A 195 10.38 10.77 -6.21
CA ILE A 195 11.79 11.15 -6.01
C ILE A 195 11.92 12.31 -5.00
N VAL A 196 11.06 13.33 -5.14
CA VAL A 196 11.05 14.51 -4.24
C VAL A 196 10.77 14.12 -2.77
N THR A 197 10.08 13.02 -2.51
CA THR A 197 9.93 12.51 -1.12
C THR A 197 11.25 12.10 -0.47
N ALA A 198 12.32 11.90 -1.23
CA ALA A 198 13.62 11.43 -0.77
C ALA A 198 13.60 10.09 -0.01
N SER A 199 12.54 9.29 -0.14
CA SER A 199 12.43 7.96 0.49
C SER A 199 13.17 6.91 -0.32
N ARG A 200 14.43 6.60 0.07
CA ARG A 200 15.32 5.66 -0.66
C ARG A 200 14.65 4.33 -1.00
N ALA A 201 13.98 3.72 -0.02
CA ALA A 201 13.33 2.42 -0.21
C ALA A 201 12.15 2.50 -1.19
N ALA A 202 11.27 3.51 -1.06
CA ALA A 202 10.12 3.66 -1.94
C ALA A 202 10.55 3.98 -3.38
N VAL A 203 11.57 4.82 -3.56
CA VAL A 203 12.14 5.14 -4.87
C VAL A 203 12.78 3.90 -5.49
N GLY A 204 13.65 3.17 -4.77
CA GLY A 204 14.30 1.96 -5.28
C GLY A 204 13.30 0.86 -5.65
N ILE A 205 12.31 0.60 -4.80
CA ILE A 205 11.23 -0.36 -5.10
C ILE A 205 10.35 0.13 -6.25
N GLY A 206 10.13 1.43 -6.37
CA GLY A 206 9.41 2.02 -7.49
C GLY A 206 10.12 1.77 -8.83
N PHE A 207 11.44 1.92 -8.90
CA PHE A 207 12.23 1.56 -10.09
C PHE A 207 12.11 0.07 -10.42
N LEU A 208 12.30 -0.79 -9.41
CA LEU A 208 12.15 -2.25 -9.58
C LEU A 208 10.75 -2.60 -10.11
N LEU A 209 9.72 -1.96 -9.59
CA LEU A 209 8.34 -2.15 -10.02
C LEU A 209 8.13 -1.81 -11.50
N VAL A 210 8.63 -0.65 -11.97
CA VAL A 210 8.53 -0.26 -13.38
C VAL A 210 9.26 -1.27 -14.27
N LEU A 211 10.44 -1.73 -13.87
CA LEU A 211 11.18 -2.77 -14.59
C LEU A 211 10.38 -4.08 -14.67
N VAL A 212 9.83 -4.56 -13.55
CA VAL A 212 9.03 -5.79 -13.50
C VAL A 212 7.79 -5.68 -14.38
N LEU A 213 7.08 -4.54 -14.34
CA LEU A 213 5.93 -4.28 -15.20
C LEU A 213 6.34 -4.25 -16.68
N ALA A 214 7.43 -3.57 -17.03
CA ALA A 214 7.91 -3.51 -18.39
C ALA A 214 8.30 -4.91 -18.92
N LEU A 215 8.98 -5.72 -18.13
CA LEU A 215 9.28 -7.13 -18.45
C LEU A 215 8.01 -7.98 -18.60
N ALA A 216 6.97 -7.69 -17.82
CA ALA A 216 5.70 -8.40 -17.93
C ALA A 216 4.97 -8.11 -19.24
N TRP A 217 4.97 -6.85 -19.69
CA TRP A 217 4.33 -6.43 -20.95
C TRP A 217 5.15 -6.72 -22.19
N TRP A 218 6.47 -6.51 -22.11
CA TRP A 218 7.39 -6.67 -23.24
C TRP A 218 8.50 -7.65 -22.82
N PRO A 219 8.34 -8.95 -23.06
CA PRO A 219 9.34 -9.94 -22.68
C PRO A 219 10.67 -9.81 -23.48
N ARG A 220 10.70 -8.93 -24.50
CA ARG A 220 11.91 -8.59 -25.22
C ARG A 220 12.71 -7.53 -24.45
N TRP A 221 13.98 -7.82 -24.15
CA TRP A 221 14.86 -7.02 -23.30
C TRP A 221 15.02 -5.53 -23.68
N ARG A 222 14.84 -5.17 -24.97
CA ARG A 222 15.03 -3.80 -25.47
C ARG A 222 14.05 -2.79 -24.88
N ALA A 223 12.80 -3.13 -24.78
CA ALA A 223 11.76 -2.21 -24.26
C ALA A 223 11.90 -1.98 -22.73
N PRO A 224 12.08 -3.01 -21.88
CA PRO A 224 12.41 -2.81 -20.48
C PRO A 224 13.68 -2.00 -20.26
N LEU A 225 14.71 -2.23 -21.06
CA LEU A 225 15.97 -1.49 -20.97
C LEU A 225 15.77 0.00 -21.32
N ALA A 226 15.03 0.30 -22.41
CA ALA A 226 14.71 1.67 -22.78
C ALA A 226 13.85 2.37 -21.71
N ALA A 227 12.85 1.69 -21.14
CA ALA A 227 12.03 2.24 -20.07
C ALA A 227 12.86 2.53 -18.80
N SER A 228 13.78 1.63 -18.45
CA SER A 228 14.70 1.81 -17.31
C SER A 228 15.67 2.95 -17.55
N ALA A 229 16.25 3.05 -18.74
CA ALA A 229 17.13 4.15 -19.12
C ALA A 229 16.41 5.51 -19.08
N ALA A 230 15.18 5.58 -19.60
CA ALA A 230 14.35 6.78 -19.54
C ALA A 230 14.04 7.17 -18.09
N ALA A 231 13.69 6.21 -17.23
CA ALA A 231 13.44 6.46 -15.82
C ALA A 231 14.70 6.98 -15.08
N ILE A 232 15.87 6.40 -15.37
CA ILE A 232 17.17 6.87 -14.83
C ILE A 232 17.49 8.29 -15.31
N ALA A 233 17.26 8.59 -16.59
CA ALA A 233 17.48 9.93 -17.13
C ALA A 233 16.57 10.97 -16.48
N VAL A 234 15.29 10.66 -16.30
CA VAL A 234 14.35 11.53 -15.56
C VAL A 234 14.80 11.72 -14.12
N ALA A 235 15.22 10.66 -13.43
CA ALA A 235 15.75 10.76 -12.08
C ALA A 235 17.00 11.66 -12.02
N ALA A 236 17.93 11.53 -12.97
CA ALA A 236 19.11 12.36 -13.06
C ALA A 236 18.76 13.84 -13.26
N VAL A 237 17.83 14.15 -14.17
CA VAL A 237 17.33 15.52 -14.38
C VAL A 237 16.69 16.08 -13.11
N VAL A 238 15.84 15.32 -12.43
CA VAL A 238 15.20 15.77 -11.17
C VAL A 238 16.26 16.02 -10.11
N LEU A 239 17.26 15.14 -10.00
CA LEU A 239 18.37 15.31 -9.07
C LEU A 239 19.25 16.53 -9.40
N THR A 240 19.38 16.92 -10.66
CA THR A 240 20.12 18.13 -11.04
C THR A 240 19.33 19.41 -10.76
N VAL A 241 18.00 19.39 -10.98
CA VAL A 241 17.13 20.57 -10.83
C VAL A 241 16.74 20.81 -9.35
N PHE A 242 16.42 19.75 -8.63
CA PHE A 242 15.95 19.82 -7.24
C PHE A 242 16.96 19.26 -6.23
N GLY A 243 18.09 18.75 -6.71
CA GLY A 243 18.86 17.73 -6.05
C GLY A 243 19.89 18.19 -5.03
N ALA A 244 20.26 19.47 -4.98
CA ALA A 244 21.23 19.89 -3.97
C ALA A 244 20.70 19.61 -2.54
N GLY A 245 19.44 19.91 -2.29
CA GLY A 245 18.79 19.65 -0.99
C GLY A 245 18.51 18.17 -0.71
N VAL A 246 18.00 17.43 -1.73
CA VAL A 246 17.68 16.01 -1.58
C VAL A 246 18.94 15.16 -1.41
N VAL A 247 19.96 15.40 -2.23
CA VAL A 247 21.26 14.68 -2.14
C VAL A 247 21.97 15.05 -0.85
N ARG A 248 22.03 16.33 -0.49
CA ARG A 248 22.66 16.78 0.75
C ARG A 248 22.01 16.16 1.97
N LYS A 249 20.66 16.19 2.05
CA LYS A 249 19.91 15.52 3.12
C LYS A 249 20.25 14.03 3.22
N GLN A 250 20.40 13.32 2.09
CA GLN A 250 20.75 11.89 2.09
C GLN A 250 22.22 11.66 2.51
N LEU A 251 23.13 12.51 2.12
CA LEU A 251 24.54 12.43 2.54
C LEU A 251 24.66 12.71 4.03
N ASP A 252 24.05 13.79 4.53
CA ASP A 252 24.05 14.17 5.94
C ASP A 252 23.50 13.03 6.83
N VAL A 253 22.42 12.37 6.37
CA VAL A 253 21.83 11.20 7.07
C VAL A 253 22.75 9.98 7.01
N ALA A 254 23.44 9.75 5.87
CA ALA A 254 24.37 8.64 5.73
C ALA A 254 25.65 8.83 6.55
N GLU A 255 26.12 10.08 6.69
CA GLU A 255 27.28 10.43 7.50
C GLU A 255 26.96 10.42 9.01
N ALA A 256 25.78 10.93 9.40
CA ALA A 256 25.37 10.99 10.80
C ALA A 256 24.93 9.62 11.35
N HIS A 257 24.45 8.70 10.49
CA HIS A 257 23.85 7.44 10.88
C HIS A 257 24.26 6.36 9.87
N ASN A 258 24.17 5.09 10.30
CA ASN A 258 24.45 3.96 9.39
C ASN A 258 23.43 3.90 8.21
N VAL A 259 23.71 3.03 7.21
CA VAL A 259 22.86 2.84 6.02
C VAL A 259 21.39 2.56 6.37
N LEU A 260 21.15 1.90 7.50
CA LEU A 260 19.83 1.57 8.02
C LEU A 260 19.16 2.73 8.75
N ASN A 261 19.85 3.85 8.96
CA ASN A 261 19.32 5.03 9.65
C ASN A 261 18.72 4.65 11.03
N LEU A 262 19.54 4.01 11.87
CA LEU A 262 19.18 3.55 13.23
C LEU A 262 18.11 2.44 13.29
N ARG A 263 17.64 1.92 12.15
CA ARG A 263 16.59 0.89 12.13
C ARG A 263 17.00 -0.41 12.81
N ASP A 264 18.28 -0.76 12.76
CA ASP A 264 18.84 -1.92 13.44
C ASP A 264 18.59 -1.86 14.96
N GLY A 265 18.80 -0.71 15.60
CA GLY A 265 18.49 -0.50 17.02
C GLY A 265 16.99 -0.56 17.31
N ILE A 266 16.16 0.02 16.40
CA ILE A 266 14.71 -0.07 16.49
C ILE A 266 14.27 -1.53 16.37
N TRP A 267 14.74 -2.28 15.39
CA TRP A 267 14.37 -3.69 15.19
C TRP A 267 14.76 -4.58 16.38
N ARG A 268 15.91 -4.32 17.02
CA ARG A 268 16.32 -5.03 18.26
C ARG A 268 15.31 -4.86 19.38
N MET A 269 14.67 -3.67 19.51
CA MET A 269 13.57 -3.46 20.45
C MET A 269 12.39 -4.40 20.16
N GLY A 270 11.93 -4.45 18.91
CA GLY A 270 10.83 -5.31 18.51
C GLY A 270 11.15 -6.81 18.66
N LEU A 271 12.37 -7.20 18.28
CA LEU A 271 12.81 -8.60 18.43
C LEU A 271 12.91 -9.01 19.90
N ALA A 272 13.34 -8.12 20.81
CA ALA A 272 13.32 -8.40 22.23
C ALA A 272 11.89 -8.59 22.77
N GLY A 273 10.93 -7.80 22.28
CA GLY A 273 9.52 -7.99 22.58
C GLY A 273 8.97 -9.34 22.07
N TRP A 274 9.35 -9.72 20.86
CA TRP A 274 9.02 -11.04 20.31
C TRP A 274 9.68 -12.19 21.06
N GLU A 275 10.94 -12.10 21.39
CA GLU A 275 11.62 -13.12 22.20
C GLU A 275 10.91 -13.37 23.55
N LYS A 276 10.37 -12.30 24.16
CA LYS A 276 9.61 -12.41 25.42
C LYS A 276 8.21 -12.96 25.23
N TYR A 277 7.53 -12.58 24.13
CA TYR A 277 6.16 -12.98 23.83
C TYR A 277 6.06 -13.60 22.41
N PRO A 278 6.61 -14.82 22.22
CA PRO A 278 6.88 -15.34 20.87
C PRO A 278 5.61 -15.65 20.05
N TRP A 279 4.52 -16.07 20.69
CA TRP A 279 3.33 -16.54 19.98
C TRP A 279 2.38 -15.42 19.57
N PHE A 280 2.09 -14.47 20.47
CA PHE A 280 1.06 -13.44 20.28
C PHE A 280 1.61 -12.01 20.33
N GLY A 281 2.90 -11.84 20.63
CA GLY A 281 3.56 -10.55 20.70
C GLY A 281 3.14 -9.70 21.90
N VAL A 282 3.55 -8.45 21.85
CA VAL A 282 3.25 -7.46 22.91
C VAL A 282 1.84 -6.87 22.82
N GLY A 283 1.12 -7.13 21.75
CA GLY A 283 -0.18 -6.54 21.42
C GLY A 283 -0.07 -5.45 20.37
N LYS A 284 -1.16 -5.28 19.59
CA LYS A 284 -1.23 -4.26 18.52
C LYS A 284 -1.06 -2.85 19.09
N ASP A 285 -0.24 -2.03 18.43
CA ASP A 285 0.10 -0.65 18.82
C ASP A 285 0.91 -0.53 20.15
N ASN A 286 1.38 -1.66 20.67
CA ASN A 286 2.19 -1.70 21.88
C ASN A 286 3.71 -1.66 21.62
N TYR A 287 4.13 -1.59 20.35
CA TYR A 287 5.56 -1.50 20.01
C TYR A 287 6.25 -0.34 20.76
N GLY A 288 5.67 0.85 20.75
CA GLY A 288 6.20 2.03 21.46
C GLY A 288 6.21 1.95 22.99
N ARG A 289 5.54 0.95 23.56
CA ARG A 289 5.55 0.66 25.01
C ARG A 289 6.72 -0.21 25.44
N ILE A 290 7.45 -0.80 24.50
CA ILE A 290 8.70 -1.50 24.78
C ILE A 290 9.72 -0.45 25.20
N SER A 291 10.03 -0.37 26.50
CA SER A 291 11.03 0.56 27.03
C SER A 291 12.41 -0.12 27.16
N LEU A 292 13.45 0.70 27.31
CA LEU A 292 14.81 0.17 27.51
C LEU A 292 14.90 -0.64 28.81
N GLU A 293 14.20 -0.22 29.87
CA GLU A 293 14.13 -0.90 31.16
C GLU A 293 13.47 -2.28 31.02
N LEU A 294 12.39 -2.38 30.21
CA LEU A 294 11.75 -3.66 29.92
C LEU A 294 12.70 -4.59 29.16
N VAL A 295 13.40 -4.08 28.16
CA VAL A 295 14.37 -4.89 27.40
C VAL A 295 15.51 -5.34 28.31
N GLN A 296 16.05 -4.46 29.14
CA GLN A 296 17.09 -4.80 30.13
C GLN A 296 16.61 -5.94 31.04
N LYS A 297 15.40 -5.79 31.63
CA LYS A 297 14.79 -6.81 32.48
C LYS A 297 14.65 -8.15 31.76
N TRP A 298 14.11 -8.16 30.55
CA TRP A 298 13.91 -9.40 29.77
C TRP A 298 15.23 -10.06 29.37
N ARG A 299 16.26 -9.27 29.02
CA ARG A 299 17.60 -9.79 28.70
C ARG A 299 18.26 -10.40 29.92
N THR A 300 18.20 -9.73 31.08
CA THR A 300 18.74 -10.23 32.37
C THR A 300 18.01 -11.53 32.78
N GLU A 301 16.67 -11.55 32.71
CA GLU A 301 15.88 -12.77 33.04
C GLU A 301 16.24 -13.95 32.11
N ALA A 302 16.65 -13.68 30.87
CA ALA A 302 17.06 -14.69 29.89
C ALA A 302 18.56 -15.04 29.97
N GLY A 303 19.32 -14.48 30.94
CA GLY A 303 20.76 -14.67 31.05
C GLY A 303 21.57 -14.13 29.88
N LYS A 304 21.06 -13.10 29.16
CA LYS A 304 21.68 -12.49 27.99
C LYS A 304 22.26 -11.12 28.31
N ASP A 305 23.37 -10.78 27.69
CA ASP A 305 23.98 -9.46 27.84
C ASP A 305 23.06 -8.34 27.35
N TYR A 306 23.11 -7.21 28.03
CA TYR A 306 22.38 -5.99 27.69
C TYR A 306 23.36 -4.83 27.52
N ASP A 307 23.32 -4.22 26.33
CA ASP A 307 24.04 -3.00 26.01
C ASP A 307 22.99 -1.97 25.52
N PRO A 308 22.71 -0.91 26.29
CA PRO A 308 21.68 0.08 25.95
C PRO A 308 21.95 0.81 24.63
N ALA A 309 23.23 0.96 24.22
CA ALA A 309 23.60 1.63 22.97
C ALA A 309 23.10 0.90 21.70
N ARG A 310 22.74 -0.39 21.83
CA ARG A 310 22.26 -1.24 20.74
C ARG A 310 20.73 -1.15 20.52
N TYR A 311 20.01 -0.44 21.35
CA TYR A 311 18.54 -0.38 21.37
C TYR A 311 18.07 1.06 21.20
N ILE A 312 17.11 1.27 20.30
CA ILE A 312 16.54 2.59 20.04
C ILE A 312 15.03 2.50 20.18
N ARG A 313 14.51 3.24 21.15
CA ARG A 313 13.06 3.31 21.36
C ARG A 313 12.40 4.14 20.26
N PHE A 314 11.35 3.57 19.67
CA PHE A 314 10.55 4.24 18.65
C PHE A 314 9.08 3.79 18.73
N PRO A 315 8.10 4.60 18.29
CA PRO A 315 6.67 4.22 18.36
C PRO A 315 6.29 2.96 17.58
N HIS A 316 7.03 2.65 16.51
CA HIS A 316 6.77 1.49 15.63
C HIS A 316 8.07 0.95 15.02
N GLY A 317 8.03 -0.28 14.52
CA GLY A 317 9.23 -1.03 14.13
C GLY A 317 9.90 -0.63 12.82
N HIS A 318 9.40 0.37 12.07
CA HIS A 318 9.93 0.70 10.74
C HIS A 318 10.22 -0.51 9.85
N SER A 319 9.44 -1.56 10.00
CA SER A 319 9.41 -2.76 9.16
C SER A 319 8.07 -3.45 9.36
N LEU A 320 7.38 -3.77 8.28
CA LEU A 320 6.14 -4.53 8.33
C LEU A 320 6.33 -5.86 9.07
N TYR A 321 7.46 -6.51 8.80
CA TYR A 321 7.78 -7.85 9.31
C TYR A 321 8.11 -7.81 10.80
N VAL A 322 9.06 -6.95 11.19
CA VAL A 322 9.47 -6.81 12.61
C VAL A 322 8.33 -6.26 13.45
N ASN A 323 7.58 -5.29 12.93
CA ASN A 323 6.42 -4.73 13.64
C ASN A 323 5.34 -5.80 13.87
N THR A 324 5.01 -6.59 12.83
CA THR A 324 4.02 -7.68 12.96
C THR A 324 4.50 -8.75 13.94
N LEU A 325 5.77 -9.11 13.87
CA LEU A 325 6.37 -10.11 14.76
C LEU A 325 6.37 -9.64 16.23
N ALA A 326 6.74 -8.38 16.47
CA ALA A 326 6.74 -7.80 17.81
C ALA A 326 5.33 -7.67 18.38
N GLU A 327 4.37 -7.13 17.59
CA GLU A 327 3.02 -6.82 18.08
C GLU A 327 2.06 -8.02 18.07
N ARG A 328 2.25 -8.98 17.16
CA ARG A 328 1.32 -10.10 16.94
C ARG A 328 1.98 -11.48 16.99
N GLY A 329 3.28 -11.53 17.31
CA GLY A 329 4.06 -12.75 17.46
C GLY A 329 4.11 -13.62 16.19
N ALA A 330 4.49 -14.88 16.37
CA ALA A 330 4.58 -15.88 15.31
C ALA A 330 3.23 -16.13 14.62
N VAL A 331 2.11 -16.06 15.34
CA VAL A 331 0.76 -16.26 14.78
C VAL A 331 0.41 -15.14 13.80
N GLY A 332 0.65 -13.86 14.18
CA GLY A 332 0.43 -12.74 13.29
C GLY A 332 1.38 -12.75 12.09
N PHE A 333 2.64 -13.09 12.31
CA PHE A 333 3.64 -13.19 11.25
C PHE A 333 3.32 -14.31 10.24
N ALA A 334 2.92 -15.48 10.72
CA ALA A 334 2.51 -16.57 9.85
C ALA A 334 1.29 -16.20 8.98
N SER A 335 0.31 -15.48 9.56
CA SER A 335 -0.85 -15.00 8.80
C SER A 335 -0.45 -13.96 7.73
N LEU A 336 0.50 -13.05 8.03
CA LEU A 336 1.07 -12.11 7.06
C LEU A 336 1.80 -12.84 5.94
N ALA A 337 2.66 -13.79 6.29
CA ALA A 337 3.40 -14.60 5.32
C ALA A 337 2.44 -15.38 4.40
N ALA A 338 1.40 -15.99 4.96
CA ALA A 338 0.38 -16.72 4.19
C ALA A 338 -0.33 -15.80 3.17
N ILE A 339 -0.71 -14.58 3.57
CA ILE A 339 -1.33 -13.60 2.66
C ILE A 339 -0.37 -13.17 1.56
N LEU A 340 0.86 -12.81 1.91
CA LEU A 340 1.84 -12.36 0.92
C LEU A 340 2.19 -13.46 -0.07
N LEU A 341 2.42 -14.69 0.41
CA LEU A 341 2.72 -15.85 -0.45
C LEU A 341 1.53 -16.24 -1.33
N ALA A 342 0.33 -16.33 -0.77
CA ALA A 342 -0.86 -16.68 -1.56
C ALA A 342 -1.16 -15.60 -2.61
N SER A 343 -0.96 -14.32 -2.28
CA SER A 343 -1.12 -13.22 -3.23
C SER A 343 -0.07 -13.28 -4.35
N LEU A 344 1.19 -13.59 -4.02
CA LEU A 344 2.26 -13.78 -5.02
C LEU A 344 1.95 -14.94 -5.97
N VAL A 345 1.55 -16.08 -5.41
CA VAL A 345 1.15 -17.25 -6.21
C VAL A 345 -0.04 -16.92 -7.11
N ALA A 346 -1.03 -16.19 -6.60
CA ALA A 346 -2.18 -15.76 -7.39
C ALA A 346 -1.76 -14.80 -8.51
N LEU A 347 -0.93 -13.80 -8.23
CA LEU A 347 -0.40 -12.86 -9.23
C LEU A 347 0.37 -13.58 -10.34
N TRP A 348 1.17 -14.57 -9.98
CA TRP A 348 1.88 -15.40 -10.95
C TRP A 348 0.92 -16.26 -11.79
N ARG A 349 0.03 -17.01 -11.13
CA ARG A 349 -0.90 -17.97 -11.77
C ARG A 349 -1.93 -17.30 -12.67
N TYR A 350 -2.42 -16.13 -12.28
CA TYR A 350 -3.47 -15.39 -12.98
C TYR A 350 -2.95 -14.15 -13.72
N ARG A 351 -1.67 -14.16 -14.07
CA ARG A 351 -1.09 -13.13 -14.94
C ARG A 351 -1.86 -13.11 -16.26
N PRO A 352 -2.27 -11.92 -16.76
CA PRO A 352 -2.92 -11.80 -18.06
C PRO A 352 -2.06 -12.34 -19.19
N LYS A 353 -2.70 -12.87 -20.23
CA LYS A 353 -2.05 -13.41 -21.41
C LYS A 353 -2.18 -12.41 -22.59
N ALA A 354 -1.38 -12.62 -23.63
CA ALA A 354 -1.56 -11.92 -24.89
C ALA A 354 -2.99 -12.19 -25.41
N GLY A 355 -3.77 -11.14 -25.66
CA GLY A 355 -5.19 -11.24 -26.04
C GLY A 355 -6.20 -10.96 -24.93
N ASP A 356 -5.78 -10.96 -23.65
CA ASP A 356 -6.65 -10.43 -22.61
C ASP A 356 -6.80 -8.91 -22.76
N GLY A 357 -7.97 -8.39 -22.39
CA GLY A 357 -8.28 -6.96 -22.55
C GLY A 357 -7.38 -6.06 -21.70
N ASN A 358 -7.22 -4.81 -22.13
CA ASN A 358 -6.38 -3.80 -21.47
C ASN A 358 -6.71 -3.63 -19.98
N PHE A 359 -7.99 -3.82 -19.62
CA PHE A 359 -8.42 -3.71 -18.22
C PHE A 359 -7.87 -4.83 -17.34
N ALA A 360 -7.78 -6.06 -17.86
CA ALA A 360 -7.20 -7.18 -17.11
C ALA A 360 -5.73 -6.90 -16.74
N TRP A 361 -4.98 -6.33 -17.69
CA TRP A 361 -3.60 -5.92 -17.47
C TRP A 361 -3.49 -4.76 -16.46
N LEU A 362 -4.35 -3.74 -16.57
CA LEU A 362 -4.38 -2.62 -15.63
C LEU A 362 -4.67 -3.10 -14.20
N ALA A 363 -5.70 -3.93 -14.03
CA ALA A 363 -6.08 -4.46 -12.72
C ALA A 363 -4.98 -5.33 -12.11
N TRP A 364 -4.38 -6.22 -12.91
CA TRP A 364 -3.27 -7.06 -12.49
C TRP A 364 -2.03 -6.24 -12.15
N GLY A 365 -1.68 -5.27 -12.98
CA GLY A 365 -0.51 -4.40 -12.74
C GLY A 365 -0.69 -3.52 -11.51
N GLY A 366 -1.91 -3.02 -11.24
CA GLY A 366 -2.23 -2.32 -10.00
C GLY A 366 -2.06 -3.22 -8.77
N ALA A 367 -2.55 -4.45 -8.83
CA ALA A 367 -2.38 -5.44 -7.75
C ALA A 367 -0.91 -5.84 -7.55
N LEU A 368 -0.15 -6.05 -8.63
CA LEU A 368 1.29 -6.32 -8.57
C LEU A 368 2.05 -5.16 -7.94
N SER A 369 1.65 -3.92 -8.25
CA SER A 369 2.22 -2.71 -7.66
C SER A 369 1.97 -2.66 -6.15
N ALA A 370 0.74 -2.91 -5.73
CA ALA A 370 0.38 -3.01 -4.32
C ALA A 370 1.21 -4.08 -3.60
N TRP A 371 1.38 -5.26 -4.22
CA TRP A 371 2.15 -6.36 -3.62
C TRP A 371 3.66 -6.02 -3.51
N ILE A 372 4.29 -5.59 -4.61
CA ILE A 372 5.73 -5.28 -4.64
C ILE A 372 6.07 -4.16 -3.65
N VAL A 373 5.25 -3.10 -3.61
CA VAL A 373 5.49 -1.97 -2.71
C VAL A 373 5.24 -2.39 -1.26
N THR A 374 4.16 -3.11 -0.98
CA THR A 374 3.86 -3.60 0.38
C THR A 374 4.96 -4.51 0.90
N ALA A 375 5.36 -5.51 0.12
CA ALA A 375 6.37 -6.48 0.54
C ALA A 375 7.79 -5.88 0.53
N GLY A 376 8.16 -5.15 -0.52
CA GLY A 376 9.50 -4.62 -0.70
C GLY A 376 9.81 -3.43 0.22
N VAL A 377 8.99 -2.38 0.22
CA VAL A 377 9.17 -1.26 1.16
C VAL A 377 8.90 -1.71 2.59
N GLY A 378 8.05 -2.74 2.77
CA GLY A 378 7.76 -3.37 4.05
C GLY A 378 8.98 -3.92 4.80
N THR A 379 10.10 -4.15 4.12
CA THR A 379 11.36 -4.56 4.77
C THR A 379 11.90 -3.47 5.71
N VAL A 380 11.73 -2.21 5.34
CA VAL A 380 12.32 -1.05 6.04
C VAL A 380 11.28 0.01 6.42
N ASN A 381 9.99 -0.30 6.29
CA ASN A 381 8.88 0.56 6.73
C ASN A 381 7.61 -0.27 7.03
N THR A 382 6.66 0.30 7.75
CA THR A 382 5.36 -0.34 8.00
C THR A 382 4.40 0.01 6.86
N THR A 383 3.93 -0.97 6.08
CA THR A 383 3.22 -0.75 4.80
C THR A 383 1.74 -1.17 4.79
N LEU A 384 1.24 -1.92 5.77
CA LEU A 384 -0.16 -2.33 5.85
C LEU A 384 -0.94 -1.54 6.92
N HIS A 385 -0.79 -0.22 6.91
CA HIS A 385 -1.56 0.68 7.75
C HIS A 385 -1.82 2.00 7.03
N HIS A 386 -2.67 2.85 7.59
CA HIS A 386 -3.07 4.14 7.01
C HIS A 386 -3.55 4.03 5.54
N GLU A 387 -3.47 5.10 4.79
CA GLU A 387 -3.99 5.25 3.43
C GLU A 387 -3.34 4.30 2.42
N HIS A 388 -2.05 4.04 2.56
CA HIS A 388 -1.35 3.12 1.65
C HIS A 388 -1.74 1.66 1.89
N GLY A 389 -2.09 1.28 3.14
CA GLY A 389 -2.68 -0.02 3.43
C GLY A 389 -4.08 -0.18 2.81
N LEU A 390 -4.90 0.87 2.87
CA LEU A 390 -6.21 0.92 2.24
C LEU A 390 -6.10 0.90 0.70
N LEU A 391 -5.12 1.62 0.13
CA LEU A 391 -4.84 1.57 -1.32
C LEU A 391 -4.42 0.18 -1.76
N ALA A 392 -3.54 -0.50 -0.99
CA ALA A 392 -3.14 -1.87 -1.29
C ALA A 392 -4.33 -2.83 -1.25
N ALA A 393 -5.18 -2.73 -0.21
CA ALA A 393 -6.41 -3.50 -0.09
C ALA A 393 -7.37 -3.28 -1.27
N LEU A 394 -7.51 -2.02 -1.70
CA LEU A 394 -8.35 -1.64 -2.83
C LEU A 394 -7.83 -2.24 -4.15
N LEU A 395 -6.55 -2.06 -4.47
CA LEU A 395 -5.96 -2.55 -5.73
C LEU A 395 -5.99 -4.08 -5.82
N MET A 396 -5.65 -4.77 -4.73
CA MET A 396 -5.70 -6.23 -4.65
C MET A 396 -7.14 -6.76 -4.72
N GLY A 397 -8.07 -6.14 -3.97
CA GLY A 397 -9.49 -6.52 -3.95
C GLY A 397 -10.15 -6.34 -5.31
N LEU A 398 -9.88 -5.22 -5.98
CA LEU A 398 -10.33 -4.93 -7.33
C LEU A 398 -9.87 -6.01 -8.32
N TRP A 399 -8.57 -6.30 -8.35
CA TRP A 399 -8.04 -7.32 -9.24
C TRP A 399 -8.67 -8.71 -9.00
N LEU A 400 -8.76 -9.15 -7.74
CA LEU A 400 -9.39 -10.44 -7.41
C LEU A 400 -10.89 -10.47 -7.77
N SER A 401 -11.60 -9.33 -7.72
CA SER A 401 -12.97 -9.20 -8.20
C SER A 401 -13.07 -9.55 -9.70
N THR A 402 -12.12 -9.08 -10.51
CA THR A 402 -12.10 -9.41 -11.95
C THR A 402 -11.92 -10.91 -12.20
N LEU A 403 -11.26 -11.64 -11.32
CA LEU A 403 -11.10 -13.08 -11.41
C LEU A 403 -12.37 -13.86 -11.01
N ARG A 404 -13.29 -13.22 -10.30
CA ARG A 404 -14.62 -13.81 -9.96
C ARG A 404 -15.64 -13.62 -11.09
N ALA A 405 -15.46 -12.62 -11.94
CA ALA A 405 -16.37 -12.35 -13.05
C ALA A 405 -16.38 -13.50 -14.08
N PRO A 406 -17.52 -13.80 -14.71
CA PRO A 406 -17.61 -14.75 -15.81
C PRO A 406 -16.64 -14.41 -16.95
N ARG A 407 -16.11 -15.43 -17.65
CA ARG A 407 -15.11 -15.23 -18.71
C ARG A 407 -15.59 -14.28 -19.83
N THR A 408 -16.88 -14.27 -20.11
CA THR A 408 -17.50 -13.38 -21.11
C THR A 408 -17.35 -11.88 -20.77
N GLN A 409 -17.29 -11.53 -19.48
CA GLN A 409 -17.07 -10.15 -19.02
C GLN A 409 -15.59 -9.75 -18.91
N ARG A 410 -14.67 -10.71 -19.01
CA ARG A 410 -13.22 -10.44 -18.95
C ARG A 410 -12.65 -9.97 -20.29
N ALA A 411 -13.31 -10.26 -21.39
CA ALA A 411 -12.88 -9.96 -22.75
C ALA A 411 -13.30 -8.56 -23.23
N SER A 412 -14.18 -7.87 -22.53
CA SER A 412 -14.64 -6.51 -22.81
C SER A 412 -13.92 -5.48 -21.88
#